data_ecadb06c8fb0a9fc8f67b3dc45d3de93
#
_entry.id   ecadb06c8fb0a9fc8f67b3dc45d3de93
#
_cell.length_a   1.000
_cell.length_b   1.000
_cell.length_c   1.000
_cell.angle_alpha   90.00
_cell.angle_beta   90.00
_cell.angle_gamma   90.00
#
_symmetry.space_group_name_H-M   'P 1'
#
loop_
_entity.id
_entity.type
_entity.pdbx_description
1 polymer ?
#
loop_
_entity_poly.entity_id
_entity_poly.type
_entity_poly.pdbx_seq_one_letter_code
_entity_poly.pdbx_strand_id
1 'polypeptide(L)'
;MVPVGGTPAWQPLDRSAWRLRLALGLGWPLAMVATPWWLGQGGLGLGCGFRALTGMPCPLCGGTHACAALVQGDWAAAWAANPGALVLLLWLLLLAGQAVVEGAQGRRRVARWPWWHPAALAAVGGGLVLFWVLRLAGPV
;
A
#
# COMPACT_ATOMS: atom_id res chain seq x y z
N MET A 1 -3.03 -46.85 7.66
CA MET A 1 -2.53 -45.63 8.35
C MET A 1 -2.10 -44.66 7.28
N VAL A 2 -2.91 -43.65 6.98
CA VAL A 2 -2.53 -42.54 6.07
C VAL A 2 -1.68 -41.59 6.87
N PRO A 3 -0.45 -41.24 6.44
CA PRO A 3 0.34 -40.23 7.17
C PRO A 3 -0.41 -38.90 7.06
N VAL A 4 -0.84 -38.38 8.18
CA VAL A 4 -1.34 -37.01 8.30
C VAL A 4 -0.13 -36.09 8.15
N GLY A 5 0.34 -35.95 6.90
CA GLY A 5 1.35 -34.99 6.53
C GLY A 5 0.78 -33.58 6.68
N GLY A 6 1.06 -32.92 7.79
CA GLY A 6 0.78 -31.50 7.94
C GLY A 6 1.34 -30.74 6.73
N THR A 7 0.55 -29.93 6.07
CA THR A 7 1.02 -29.08 4.97
C THR A 7 2.22 -28.27 5.46
N PRO A 8 3.36 -28.27 4.76
CA PRO A 8 4.55 -27.58 5.22
C PRO A 8 4.22 -26.10 5.43
N ALA A 9 4.65 -25.55 6.57
CA ALA A 9 4.39 -24.15 6.93
C ALA A 9 4.97 -23.15 5.91
N TRP A 10 5.95 -23.61 5.09
CA TRP A 10 6.64 -22.84 4.07
C TRP A 10 6.75 -23.63 2.77
N GLN A 11 6.58 -22.97 1.66
CA GLN A 11 6.75 -23.53 0.32
C GLN A 11 7.85 -22.76 -0.43
N PRO A 12 8.72 -23.46 -1.21
CA PRO A 12 9.72 -22.79 -2.03
C PRO A 12 9.04 -21.91 -3.07
N LEU A 13 9.68 -20.78 -3.40
CA LEU A 13 9.26 -19.91 -4.48
C LEU A 13 9.91 -20.37 -5.78
N ASP A 14 9.15 -20.32 -6.88
CA ASP A 14 9.73 -20.39 -8.21
C ASP A 14 10.48 -19.10 -8.56
N ARG A 15 11.31 -19.11 -9.61
CA ARG A 15 12.12 -17.96 -10.01
C ARG A 15 11.29 -16.74 -10.38
N SER A 16 10.12 -16.93 -10.98
CA SER A 16 9.23 -15.85 -11.41
C SER A 16 8.56 -15.18 -10.21
N ALA A 17 8.02 -15.98 -9.30
CA ALA A 17 7.42 -15.51 -8.07
C ALA A 17 8.44 -14.83 -7.13
N TRP A 18 9.68 -15.33 -7.10
CA TRP A 18 10.78 -14.72 -6.36
C TRP A 18 11.11 -13.31 -6.89
N ARG A 19 11.33 -13.19 -8.22
CA ARG A 19 11.61 -11.90 -8.86
C ARG A 19 10.49 -10.88 -8.65
N LEU A 20 9.23 -11.31 -8.82
CA LEU A 20 8.07 -10.45 -8.62
C LEU A 20 8.00 -9.92 -7.19
N ARG A 21 8.23 -10.77 -6.18
CA ARG A 21 8.22 -10.35 -4.78
C ARG A 21 9.30 -9.33 -4.46
N LEU A 22 10.52 -9.55 -4.94
CA LEU A 22 11.60 -8.59 -4.76
C LEU A 22 11.34 -7.29 -5.51
N ALA A 23 10.84 -7.36 -6.75
CA ALA A 23 10.51 -6.17 -7.53
C ALA A 23 9.40 -5.33 -6.85
N LEU A 24 8.33 -5.96 -6.38
CA LEU A 24 7.26 -5.26 -5.67
C LEU A 24 7.68 -4.79 -4.28
N GLY A 25 8.39 -5.64 -3.54
CA GLY A 25 8.82 -5.34 -2.18
C GLY A 25 9.86 -4.22 -2.09
N LEU A 26 10.75 -4.11 -3.07
CA LEU A 26 11.76 -3.05 -3.14
C LEU A 26 11.29 -1.85 -3.97
N GLY A 27 10.58 -2.11 -5.07
CA GLY A 27 10.14 -1.05 -5.99
C GLY A 27 9.18 -0.08 -5.35
N TRP A 28 8.23 -0.57 -4.55
CA TRP A 28 7.27 0.28 -3.87
C TRP A 28 7.91 1.27 -2.86
N PRO A 29 8.75 0.82 -1.89
CA PRO A 29 9.45 1.74 -0.99
C PRO A 29 10.37 2.72 -1.72
N LEU A 30 11.06 2.27 -2.77
CA LEU A 30 11.90 3.15 -3.59
C LEU A 30 11.07 4.24 -4.28
N ALA A 31 9.90 3.88 -4.82
CA ALA A 31 8.98 4.86 -5.40
C ALA A 31 8.49 5.87 -4.35
N MET A 32 8.21 5.42 -3.12
CA MET A 32 7.86 6.32 -2.01
C MET A 32 8.98 7.31 -1.70
N VAL A 33 10.22 6.84 -1.57
CA VAL A 33 11.39 7.70 -1.28
C VAL A 33 11.63 8.71 -2.39
N ALA A 34 11.33 8.38 -3.65
CA ALA A 34 11.44 9.28 -4.78
C ALA A 34 10.32 10.36 -4.83
N THR A 35 9.23 10.19 -4.07
CA THR A 35 8.05 11.08 -4.14
C THR A 35 8.37 12.54 -3.81
N PRO A 36 9.14 12.91 -2.76
CA PRO A 36 9.47 14.31 -2.48
C PRO A 36 10.25 14.98 -3.62
N TRP A 37 11.22 14.25 -4.20
CA TRP A 37 11.98 14.74 -5.35
C TRP A 37 11.07 14.95 -6.56
N TRP A 38 10.20 14.00 -6.85
CA TRP A 38 9.23 14.07 -7.93
C TRP A 38 8.29 15.27 -7.80
N LEU A 39 7.75 15.53 -6.62
CA LEU A 39 6.90 16.68 -6.35
C LEU A 39 7.68 17.99 -6.48
N GLY A 40 8.96 18.02 -6.08
CA GLY A 40 9.85 19.17 -6.23
C GLY A 40 10.10 19.57 -7.69
N GLN A 41 10.00 18.62 -8.64
CA GLN A 41 10.08 18.86 -10.08
C GLN A 41 8.74 19.27 -10.73
N GLY A 42 7.73 19.59 -9.91
CA GLY A 42 6.38 19.94 -10.40
C GLY A 42 5.50 18.74 -10.72
N GLY A 43 5.97 17.52 -10.42
CA GLY A 43 5.28 16.28 -10.76
C GLY A 43 5.10 16.12 -12.28
N LEU A 44 4.11 15.35 -12.72
CA LEU A 44 3.75 15.25 -14.14
C LEU A 44 2.82 16.39 -14.60
N GLY A 45 2.45 17.32 -13.71
CA GLY A 45 1.42 18.32 -14.01
C GLY A 45 0.04 17.69 -14.32
N LEU A 46 -0.06 16.37 -14.23
CA LEU A 46 -1.30 15.63 -14.43
C LEU A 46 -2.18 15.83 -13.21
N GLY A 47 -3.20 16.66 -13.34
CA GLY A 47 -4.27 16.73 -12.36
C GLY A 47 -4.88 15.35 -12.12
N CYS A 48 -5.60 15.19 -11.01
CA CYS A 48 -6.28 13.94 -10.73
C CYS A 48 -7.30 13.63 -11.85
N GLY A 49 -7.04 12.58 -12.65
CA GLY A 49 -7.93 12.16 -13.73
C GLY A 49 -9.35 11.84 -13.25
N PHE A 50 -9.51 11.29 -12.06
CA PHE A 50 -10.82 11.07 -11.44
C PHE A 50 -11.55 12.40 -11.22
N ARG A 51 -10.87 13.40 -10.68
CA ARG A 51 -11.47 14.73 -10.47
C ARG A 51 -11.77 15.43 -11.79
N ALA A 52 -10.94 15.24 -12.80
CA ALA A 52 -11.18 15.82 -14.13
C ALA A 52 -12.41 15.21 -14.80
N LEU A 53 -12.66 13.90 -14.61
CA LEU A 53 -13.79 13.19 -15.21
C LEU A 53 -15.11 13.35 -14.42
N THR A 54 -15.04 13.38 -13.09
CA THR A 54 -16.23 13.34 -12.22
C THR A 54 -16.54 14.67 -11.55
N GLY A 55 -15.60 15.62 -11.52
CA GLY A 55 -15.69 16.84 -10.73
C GLY A 55 -15.52 16.65 -9.22
N MET A 56 -15.51 15.40 -8.75
CA MET A 56 -15.44 15.06 -7.32
C MET A 56 -14.00 14.85 -6.86
N PRO A 57 -13.67 15.15 -5.59
CA PRO A 57 -12.37 14.81 -5.03
C PRO A 57 -12.20 13.28 -4.99
N CYS A 58 -11.10 12.78 -5.51
CA CYS A 58 -10.75 11.37 -5.49
C CYS A 58 -10.45 10.91 -4.04
N PRO A 59 -10.75 9.64 -3.68
CA PRO A 59 -10.45 9.10 -2.35
C PRO A 59 -8.97 9.17 -1.97
N LEU A 60 -8.06 9.19 -2.96
CA LEU A 60 -6.61 9.27 -2.79
C LEU A 60 -6.03 10.66 -3.08
N CYS A 61 -6.87 11.70 -3.28
CA CYS A 61 -6.38 13.07 -3.45
C CYS A 61 -5.57 13.51 -2.23
N GLY A 62 -4.33 13.99 -2.48
CA GLY A 62 -3.36 14.26 -1.41
C GLY A 62 -2.48 13.07 -1.02
N GLY A 63 -2.70 11.88 -1.59
CA GLY A 63 -1.90 10.68 -1.28
C GLY A 63 -0.40 10.83 -1.57
N THR A 64 -0.03 11.52 -2.65
CA THR A 64 1.38 11.82 -2.97
C THR A 64 1.99 12.79 -1.95
N HIS A 65 1.23 13.78 -1.49
CA HIS A 65 1.68 14.69 -0.43
C HIS A 65 1.80 13.95 0.91
N ALA A 66 0.83 13.08 1.25
CA ALA A 66 0.92 12.23 2.43
C ALA A 66 2.15 11.30 2.38
N CYS A 67 2.44 10.73 1.21
CA CYS A 67 3.63 9.91 0.99
C CYS A 67 4.91 10.73 1.18
N ALA A 68 5.01 11.92 0.59
CA ALA A 68 6.17 12.77 0.71
C ALA A 68 6.41 13.22 2.16
N ALA A 69 5.34 13.60 2.88
CA ALA A 69 5.41 13.96 4.29
C ALA A 69 5.85 12.77 5.16
N LEU A 70 5.31 11.57 4.90
CA LEU A 70 5.69 10.34 5.60
C LEU A 70 7.18 10.02 5.44
N VAL A 71 7.72 10.15 4.24
CA VAL A 71 9.16 9.94 3.95
C VAL A 71 10.03 10.95 4.68
N GLN A 72 9.54 12.17 4.87
CA GLN A 72 10.24 13.23 5.62
C GLN A 72 10.06 13.08 7.15
N GLY A 73 9.28 12.10 7.60
CA GLY A 73 9.00 11.88 9.03
C GLY A 73 7.93 12.81 9.61
N ASP A 74 7.27 13.61 8.77
CA ASP A 74 6.20 14.51 9.20
C ASP A 74 4.83 13.80 9.18
N TRP A 75 4.54 13.12 10.29
CA TRP A 75 3.29 12.39 10.47
C TRP A 75 2.06 13.31 10.54
N ALA A 76 2.23 14.52 11.09
CA ALA A 76 1.13 15.47 11.19
C ALA A 76 0.73 15.97 9.80
N ALA A 77 1.69 16.36 8.97
CA ALA A 77 1.44 16.75 7.59
C ALA A 77 0.89 15.59 6.75
N ALA A 78 1.40 14.36 6.94
CA ALA A 78 0.88 13.18 6.24
C ALA A 78 -0.59 12.92 6.58
N TRP A 79 -0.95 13.03 7.87
CA TRP A 79 -2.32 12.89 8.33
C TRP A 79 -3.23 14.00 7.78
N ALA A 80 -2.79 15.25 7.85
CA ALA A 80 -3.53 16.41 7.36
C ALA A 80 -3.76 16.33 5.83
N ALA A 81 -2.78 15.78 5.07
CA ALA A 81 -2.90 15.64 3.62
C ALA A 81 -3.98 14.61 3.24
N ASN A 82 -3.96 13.43 3.81
CA ASN A 82 -5.00 12.40 3.61
C ASN A 82 -4.82 11.23 4.59
N PRO A 83 -5.62 11.14 5.66
CA PRO A 83 -5.56 10.04 6.61
C PRO A 83 -5.80 8.66 5.98
N GLY A 84 -6.75 8.56 5.04
CA GLY A 84 -7.05 7.31 4.35
C GLY A 84 -5.88 6.84 3.49
N ALA A 85 -5.22 7.76 2.77
CA ALA A 85 -4.02 7.45 2.01
C ALA A 85 -2.86 7.03 2.94
N LEU A 86 -2.70 7.67 4.10
CA LEU A 86 -1.67 7.29 5.07
C LEU A 86 -1.85 5.85 5.55
N VAL A 87 -3.07 5.45 5.94
CA VAL A 87 -3.38 4.07 6.35
C VAL A 87 -3.07 3.08 5.21
N LEU A 88 -3.46 3.41 3.98
CA LEU A 88 -3.16 2.58 2.81
C LEU A 88 -1.65 2.46 2.57
N LEU A 89 -0.90 3.56 2.66
CA LEU A 89 0.55 3.57 2.47
C LEU A 89 1.24 2.68 3.51
N LEU A 90 0.86 2.80 4.79
CA LEU A 90 1.41 1.97 5.87
C LEU A 90 1.08 0.50 5.65
N TRP A 91 -0.14 0.18 5.23
CA TRP A 91 -0.53 -1.18 4.91
C TRP A 91 0.28 -1.75 3.73
N LEU A 92 0.48 -0.97 2.67
CA LEU A 92 1.32 -1.35 1.53
C LEU A 92 2.79 -1.56 1.93
N LEU A 93 3.31 -0.79 2.89
CA LEU A 93 4.65 -1.00 3.44
C LEU A 93 4.76 -2.35 4.18
N LEU A 94 3.74 -2.76 4.92
CA LEU A 94 3.69 -4.08 5.54
C LEU A 94 3.72 -5.20 4.50
N LEU A 95 2.96 -5.05 3.40
CA LEU A 95 2.96 -6.00 2.29
C LEU A 95 4.32 -6.05 1.58
N ALA A 96 4.94 -4.89 1.36
CA ALA A 96 6.27 -4.79 0.78
C ALA A 96 7.32 -5.49 1.67
N GLY A 97 7.31 -5.22 2.97
CA GLY A 97 8.18 -5.88 3.95
C GLY A 97 8.02 -7.40 3.95
N GLN A 98 6.77 -7.89 3.91
CA GLN A 98 6.50 -9.32 3.76
C GLN A 98 7.08 -9.87 2.45
N ALA A 99 6.86 -9.19 1.34
CA ALA A 99 7.36 -9.63 0.04
C ALA A 99 8.90 -9.71 0.01
N VAL A 100 9.58 -8.75 0.63
CA VAL A 100 11.04 -8.77 0.79
C VAL A 100 11.49 -9.96 1.63
N VAL A 101 10.86 -10.20 2.79
CA VAL A 101 11.20 -11.31 3.68
C VAL A 101 11.01 -12.66 2.97
N GLU A 102 9.86 -12.86 2.31
CA GLU A 102 9.61 -14.09 1.55
C GLU A 102 10.56 -14.24 0.36
N GLY A 103 10.87 -13.14 -0.33
CA GLY A 103 11.85 -13.12 -1.43
C GLY A 103 13.25 -13.44 -0.93
N ALA A 104 13.72 -12.83 0.16
CA ALA A 104 15.03 -13.09 0.73
C ALA A 104 15.20 -14.54 1.21
N GLN A 105 14.13 -15.14 1.71
CA GLN A 105 14.14 -16.54 2.15
C GLN A 105 13.91 -17.55 1.00
N GLY A 106 13.51 -17.10 -0.17
CA GLY A 106 13.14 -17.97 -1.30
C GLY A 106 11.94 -18.87 -1.00
N ARG A 107 11.12 -18.52 -0.01
CA ARG A 107 10.01 -19.32 0.51
C ARG A 107 8.80 -18.45 0.81
N ARG A 108 7.62 -18.96 0.51
CA ARG A 108 6.37 -18.33 0.91
C ARG A 108 5.74 -19.05 2.10
N ARG A 109 5.11 -18.33 2.99
CA ARG A 109 4.31 -18.88 4.08
C ARG A 109 3.00 -19.44 3.51
N VAL A 110 2.67 -20.69 3.84
CA VAL A 110 1.42 -21.33 3.39
C VAL A 110 0.23 -20.74 4.15
N ALA A 111 0.38 -20.47 5.45
CA ALA A 111 -0.62 -19.73 6.20
C ALA A 111 -0.63 -18.28 5.75
N ARG A 112 -1.80 -17.78 5.37
CA ARG A 112 -1.95 -16.37 4.99
C ARG A 112 -1.63 -15.47 6.18
N TRP A 113 -0.87 -14.43 5.93
CA TRP A 113 -0.63 -13.40 6.91
C TRP A 113 -1.95 -12.70 7.28
N PRO A 114 -2.10 -12.19 8.53
CA PRO A 114 -3.37 -11.59 8.99
C PRO A 114 -3.89 -10.47 8.07
N TRP A 115 -2.98 -9.67 7.49
CA TRP A 115 -3.35 -8.56 6.59
C TRP A 115 -3.81 -9.00 5.20
N TRP A 116 -3.61 -10.26 4.79
CA TRP A 116 -4.21 -10.87 3.61
C TRP A 116 -5.56 -11.53 3.89
N HIS A 117 -6.00 -11.49 5.16
CA HIS A 117 -7.31 -12.01 5.49
C HIS A 117 -8.39 -11.17 4.80
N PRO A 118 -9.43 -11.77 4.19
CA PRO A 118 -10.48 -11.02 3.49
C PRO A 118 -11.14 -9.95 4.37
N ALA A 119 -11.25 -10.20 5.69
CA ALA A 119 -11.75 -9.21 6.63
C ALA A 119 -10.82 -7.98 6.75
N ALA A 120 -9.49 -8.16 6.73
CA ALA A 120 -8.55 -7.04 6.77
C ALA A 120 -8.61 -6.23 5.47
N LEU A 121 -8.70 -6.91 4.32
CA LEU A 121 -8.89 -6.27 3.01
C LEU A 121 -10.21 -5.48 2.95
N ALA A 122 -11.29 -6.09 3.44
CA ALA A 122 -12.60 -5.43 3.52
C ALA A 122 -12.59 -4.23 4.48
N ALA A 123 -11.89 -4.35 5.63
CA ALA A 123 -11.77 -3.26 6.59
C ALA A 123 -10.98 -2.07 6.02
N VAL A 124 -9.85 -2.31 5.35
CA VAL A 124 -9.06 -1.25 4.71
C VAL A 124 -9.83 -0.64 3.55
N GLY A 125 -10.40 -1.44 2.66
CA GLY A 125 -11.18 -0.96 1.52
C GLY A 125 -12.44 -0.22 1.95
N GLY A 126 -13.21 -0.80 2.87
CA GLY A 126 -14.43 -0.19 3.41
C GLY A 126 -14.13 1.09 4.19
N GLY A 127 -13.04 1.11 4.97
CA GLY A 127 -12.57 2.30 5.67
C GLY A 127 -12.20 3.44 4.72
N LEU A 128 -11.53 3.13 3.60
CA LEU A 128 -11.21 4.12 2.57
C LEU A 128 -12.46 4.70 1.90
N VAL A 129 -13.44 3.84 1.58
CA VAL A 129 -14.70 4.28 0.97
C VAL A 129 -15.49 5.12 1.96
N LEU A 130 -15.60 4.69 3.22
CA LEU A 130 -16.29 5.44 4.27
C LEU A 130 -15.64 6.82 4.48
N PHE A 131 -14.30 6.85 4.59
CA PHE A 131 -13.56 8.11 4.72
C PHE A 131 -13.83 9.04 3.54
N TRP A 132 -13.84 8.50 2.31
CA TRP A 132 -14.13 9.27 1.11
C TRP A 132 -15.55 9.84 1.12
N VAL A 133 -16.55 9.04 1.48
CA VAL A 133 -17.95 9.49 1.59
C VAL A 133 -18.08 10.60 2.64
N LEU A 134 -17.45 10.45 3.81
CA LEU A 134 -17.45 11.50 4.85
C LEU A 134 -16.80 12.78 4.35
N ARG A 135 -15.72 12.69 3.58
CA ARG A 135 -15.06 13.85 2.97
C ARG A 135 -15.91 14.54 1.90
N LEU A 136 -16.80 13.82 1.23
CA LEU A 136 -17.77 14.40 0.29
C LEU A 136 -18.93 15.10 1.00
N ALA A 137 -19.29 14.60 2.19
CA ALA A 137 -20.47 15.07 2.95
C ALA A 137 -20.16 16.28 3.86
N GLY A 138 -18.89 16.56 4.17
CA GLY A 138 -18.51 17.63 5.10
C GLY A 138 -17.20 18.35 4.70
N PRO A 139 -16.97 19.56 5.21
CA PRO A 139 -15.67 20.21 5.15
C PRO A 139 -14.72 19.49 6.11
N VAL A 140 -13.87 18.64 5.57
CA VAL A 140 -12.75 18.04 6.30
C VAL A 140 -11.47 18.63 5.78
#